data_a2c28445632a003c93c0e6c2a4b61172
#
_entry.id   a2c28445632a003c93c0e6c2a4b61172
#
_cell.length_a   1.000
_cell.length_b   1.000
_cell.length_c   1.000
_cell.angle_alpha   90.00
_cell.angle_beta   90.00
_cell.angle_gamma   90.00
#
_symmetry.space_group_name_H-M   'P 1'
#
loop_
_entity.id
_entity.type
_entity.pdbx_description
1 polymer ?
#
loop_
_entity_poly.entity_id
_entity_poly.type
_entity_poly.pdbx_seq_one_letter_code
_entity_poly.pdbx_strand_id
1 'polypeptide(L)'
;MEEKAPPILPYERQVLMCTGPRCAPDTSQEVYQALKSKLKELKVDQRSVRRAQVNCFGVCQGGPILVVQPDGIWYHHVTQEKLRRIIDEHVLGGKPILEWAFYPVRDRINTN
;
A
#
# COMPACT_ATOMS: atom_id res chain seq x y z
N MET A 1 1.56 34.22 16.88
CA MET A 1 0.46 33.36 16.43
C MET A 1 0.83 31.93 16.55
N GLU A 2 -0.05 31.14 17.08
CA GLU A 2 0.21 29.72 17.25
C GLU A 2 -0.16 28.96 15.97
N GLU A 3 0.72 28.05 15.57
CA GLU A 3 0.42 27.15 14.48
C GLU A 3 -0.39 25.99 15.03
N LYS A 4 -1.52 25.73 14.43
CA LYS A 4 -2.37 24.62 14.83
C LYS A 4 -2.19 23.46 13.89
N ALA A 5 -2.04 22.26 14.44
CA ALA A 5 -1.99 21.06 13.61
C ALA A 5 -3.36 20.81 12.98
N PRO A 6 -3.40 20.41 11.71
CA PRO A 6 -4.67 20.05 11.09
C PRO A 6 -5.25 18.79 11.74
N PRO A 7 -6.57 18.67 11.81
CA PRO A 7 -7.16 17.47 12.34
C PRO A 7 -7.03 16.30 11.37
N ILE A 8 -6.88 15.11 11.91
CA ILE A 8 -6.87 13.89 11.10
C ILE A 8 -7.70 12.83 11.83
N LEU A 9 -8.55 12.15 11.07
CA LEU A 9 -9.33 11.07 11.65
C LEU A 9 -8.42 9.90 11.98
N PRO A 10 -8.66 9.20 13.08
CA PRO A 10 -7.89 7.99 13.38
C PRO A 10 -7.97 6.99 12.25
N TYR A 11 -6.85 6.32 11.97
CA TYR A 11 -6.81 5.29 10.94
C TYR A 11 -5.99 4.11 11.43
N GLU A 12 -6.26 2.94 10.86
CA GLU A 12 -5.59 1.72 11.25
C GLU A 12 -4.39 1.42 10.36
N ARG A 13 -4.54 1.62 9.05
CA ARG A 13 -3.48 1.34 8.11
C ARG A 13 -3.43 2.39 7.03
N GLN A 14 -2.24 2.55 6.47
CA GLN A 14 -2.01 3.43 5.33
C GLN A 14 -1.38 2.64 4.21
N VAL A 15 -1.91 2.80 3.01
CA VAL A 15 -1.41 2.13 1.81
C VAL A 15 -0.70 3.17 0.95
N LEU A 16 0.58 2.93 0.68
CA LEU A 16 1.38 3.78 -0.18
C LEU A 16 1.70 3.02 -1.46
N MET A 17 1.57 3.69 -2.59
CA MET A 17 1.80 3.02 -3.86
C MET A 17 2.57 3.93 -4.81
N CYS A 18 3.60 3.40 -5.46
CA CYS A 18 4.35 4.17 -6.42
C CYS A 18 3.59 4.26 -7.75
N THR A 19 3.50 5.46 -8.28
CA THR A 19 2.85 5.72 -9.57
C THR A 19 3.74 6.57 -10.46
N GLY A 20 5.03 6.62 -10.15
CA GLY A 20 5.98 7.40 -10.91
C GLY A 20 6.35 6.76 -12.24
N PRO A 21 7.09 7.50 -13.08
CA PRO A 21 7.33 7.06 -14.46
C PRO A 21 8.22 5.83 -14.61
N ARG A 22 8.89 5.40 -13.53
CA ARG A 22 9.77 4.23 -13.60
C ARG A 22 9.16 2.99 -12.94
N CYS A 23 7.92 3.08 -12.49
CA CYS A 23 7.30 2.01 -11.73
C CYS A 23 6.02 1.54 -12.43
N ALA A 24 6.17 0.94 -13.61
CA ALA A 24 5.06 0.44 -14.42
C ALA A 24 3.94 1.50 -14.53
N PRO A 25 4.22 2.67 -15.12
CA PRO A 25 3.33 3.84 -14.99
C PRO A 25 1.89 3.60 -15.42
N ASP A 26 1.70 2.86 -16.52
CA ASP A 26 0.33 2.60 -16.99
C ASP A 26 -0.42 1.67 -16.05
N THR A 27 0.23 0.58 -15.67
CA THR A 27 -0.37 -0.42 -14.78
C THR A 27 -0.58 0.15 -13.38
N SER A 28 0.40 0.89 -12.85
CA SER A 28 0.30 1.40 -11.50
C SER A 28 -0.83 2.40 -11.33
N GLN A 29 -1.10 3.22 -12.33
CA GLN A 29 -2.25 4.13 -12.26
C GLN A 29 -3.56 3.35 -12.22
N GLU A 30 -3.69 2.31 -13.04
CA GLU A 30 -4.88 1.47 -13.03
C GLU A 30 -5.08 0.79 -11.69
N VAL A 31 -4.02 0.24 -11.12
CA VAL A 31 -4.08 -0.43 -9.83
C VAL A 31 -4.40 0.57 -8.72
N TYR A 32 -3.81 1.77 -8.79
CA TYR A 32 -4.11 2.79 -7.79
C TYR A 32 -5.58 3.23 -7.87
N GLN A 33 -6.13 3.38 -9.06
CA GLN A 33 -7.54 3.72 -9.20
C GLN A 33 -8.44 2.61 -8.67
N ALA A 34 -8.04 1.35 -8.88
CA ALA A 34 -8.76 0.21 -8.32
C ALA A 34 -8.72 0.23 -6.79
N LEU A 35 -7.57 0.56 -6.21
CA LEU A 35 -7.43 0.72 -4.75
C LEU A 35 -8.40 1.78 -4.24
N LYS A 36 -8.39 2.94 -4.86
CA LYS A 36 -9.26 4.05 -4.47
C LYS A 36 -10.73 3.65 -4.54
N SER A 37 -11.14 3.03 -5.64
CA SER A 37 -12.52 2.61 -5.84
C SER A 37 -12.95 1.58 -4.81
N LYS A 38 -12.10 0.61 -4.54
CA LYS A 38 -12.41 -0.45 -3.56
C LYS A 38 -12.56 0.11 -2.16
N LEU A 39 -11.67 1.02 -1.75
CA LEU A 39 -11.75 1.62 -0.42
C LEU A 39 -13.00 2.49 -0.28
N LYS A 40 -13.38 3.19 -1.33
CA LYS A 40 -14.61 4.00 -1.31
C LYS A 40 -15.85 3.12 -1.25
N GLU A 41 -15.85 2.03 -2.01
CA GLU A 41 -16.94 1.07 -1.98
C GLU A 41 -17.14 0.49 -0.58
N LEU A 42 -16.04 0.21 0.11
CA LEU A 42 -16.07 -0.34 1.46
C LEU A 42 -16.28 0.73 2.53
N LYS A 43 -16.35 2.01 2.14
CA LYS A 43 -16.58 3.14 3.03
C LYS A 43 -15.50 3.34 4.08
N VAL A 44 -14.27 2.95 3.74
CA VAL A 44 -13.12 3.12 4.64
C VAL A 44 -12.10 4.11 4.10
N ASP A 45 -12.29 4.62 2.88
CA ASP A 45 -11.33 5.49 2.20
C ASP A 45 -11.09 6.77 3.00
N GLN A 46 -9.81 7.03 3.32
CA GLN A 46 -9.35 8.19 4.08
C GLN A 46 -9.99 8.25 5.47
N ARG A 47 -10.45 7.11 5.95
CA ARG A 47 -10.97 6.93 7.32
C ARG A 47 -10.09 5.92 8.03
N SER A 48 -10.57 4.69 8.23
CA SER A 48 -9.74 3.65 8.84
C SER A 48 -8.57 3.23 7.94
N VAL A 49 -8.68 3.48 6.64
CA VAL A 49 -7.60 3.21 5.69
C VAL A 49 -7.27 4.50 4.93
N ARG A 50 -6.04 4.94 5.05
CA ARG A 50 -5.55 6.08 4.27
C ARG A 50 -4.72 5.55 3.12
N ARG A 51 -4.71 6.28 2.03
CA ARG A 51 -3.92 5.93 0.85
C ARG A 51 -3.20 7.15 0.31
N ALA A 52 -2.07 6.92 -0.32
CA ALA A 52 -1.35 7.98 -1.01
C ALA A 52 -0.54 7.36 -2.14
N GLN A 53 -0.37 8.11 -3.21
CA GLN A 53 0.56 7.72 -4.25
C GLN A 53 1.87 8.45 -4.03
N VAL A 54 2.97 7.79 -4.37
CA VAL A 54 4.29 8.37 -4.30
C VAL A 54 4.95 8.24 -5.67
N ASN A 55 5.88 9.15 -5.96
CA ASN A 55 6.58 9.10 -7.24
C ASN A 55 7.48 7.88 -7.33
N CYS A 56 8.22 7.60 -6.28
CA CYS A 56 9.18 6.51 -6.30
C CYS A 56 9.61 6.17 -4.88
N PHE A 57 9.75 4.87 -4.62
CA PHE A 57 10.31 4.39 -3.35
C PHE A 57 11.83 4.16 -3.46
N GLY A 58 12.42 4.47 -4.61
CA GLY A 58 13.80 4.11 -4.85
C GLY A 58 13.96 2.68 -5.36
N VAL A 59 12.87 2.01 -5.65
CA VAL A 59 12.85 0.66 -6.22
C VAL A 59 12.27 0.78 -7.61
N CYS A 60 13.09 0.65 -8.62
CA CYS A 60 12.69 0.90 -10.01
C CYS A 60 12.35 -0.38 -10.78
N GLN A 61 12.17 -1.48 -10.08
CA GLN A 61 11.86 -2.78 -10.68
C GLN A 61 10.70 -3.41 -9.95
N GLY A 62 9.99 -4.27 -10.65
CA GLY A 62 8.95 -5.06 -10.02
C GLY A 62 7.70 -4.29 -9.64
N GLY A 63 7.48 -3.14 -10.27
CA GLY A 63 6.28 -2.35 -10.02
C GLY A 63 5.03 -3.02 -10.56
N PRO A 64 3.86 -2.62 -10.11
CA PRO A 64 3.65 -1.60 -9.04
C PRO A 64 4.10 -2.10 -7.66
N ILE A 65 4.70 -1.19 -6.91
CA ILE A 65 5.11 -1.44 -5.53
C ILE A 65 4.07 -0.85 -4.59
N LEU A 66 3.68 -1.62 -3.59
CA LEU A 66 2.68 -1.19 -2.61
C LEU A 66 3.19 -1.50 -1.21
N VAL A 67 3.10 -0.51 -0.33
CA VAL A 67 3.55 -0.64 1.07
C VAL A 67 2.36 -0.46 1.99
N VAL A 68 2.22 -1.33 2.97
CA VAL A 68 1.17 -1.24 3.98
C VAL A 68 1.81 -0.85 5.30
N GLN A 69 1.41 0.31 5.84
CA GLN A 69 1.89 0.81 7.12
C GLN A 69 0.76 0.75 8.15
N PRO A 70 1.06 0.60 9.43
CA PRO A 70 2.39 0.62 10.07
C PRO A 70 3.12 -0.72 10.03
N ASP A 71 2.54 -1.73 9.43
CA ASP A 71 3.13 -3.07 9.40
C ASP A 71 4.48 -3.11 8.67
N GLY A 72 4.68 -2.18 7.74
CA GLY A 72 5.94 -2.09 7.01
C GLY A 72 6.16 -3.21 6.01
N ILE A 73 5.08 -3.73 5.45
CA ILE A 73 5.15 -4.84 4.48
C ILE A 73 5.12 -4.27 3.07
N TRP A 74 6.07 -4.69 2.25
CA TRP A 74 6.24 -4.22 0.88
C TRP A 74 5.91 -5.32 -0.11
N TYR A 75 4.98 -5.04 -1.01
CA TYR A 75 4.56 -5.96 -2.07
C TYR A 75 5.05 -5.46 -3.43
N HIS A 76 5.30 -6.40 -4.35
CA HIS A 76 5.74 -6.08 -5.71
C HIS A 76 4.83 -6.73 -6.73
N HIS A 77 4.94 -6.28 -7.98
CA HIS A 77 4.13 -6.80 -9.09
C HIS A 77 2.64 -6.86 -8.72
N VAL A 78 2.16 -5.79 -8.09
CA VAL A 78 0.78 -5.77 -7.60
C VAL A 78 -0.19 -5.59 -8.74
N THR A 79 -0.92 -6.66 -9.07
CA THR A 79 -2.00 -6.63 -10.05
C THR A 79 -3.31 -6.27 -9.34
N GLN A 80 -4.35 -6.04 -10.12
CA GLN A 80 -5.67 -5.78 -9.52
C GLN A 80 -6.17 -6.99 -8.72
N GLU A 81 -5.85 -8.20 -9.16
CA GLU A 81 -6.22 -9.40 -8.41
C GLU A 81 -5.49 -9.50 -7.09
N LYS A 82 -4.18 -9.26 -7.11
CA LYS A 82 -3.39 -9.24 -5.87
C LYS A 82 -3.87 -8.14 -4.95
N LEU A 83 -4.20 -6.98 -5.52
CA LEU A 83 -4.69 -5.85 -4.73
C LEU A 83 -5.92 -6.22 -3.93
N ARG A 84 -6.88 -6.92 -4.53
CA ARG A 84 -8.09 -7.33 -3.83
C ARG A 84 -7.78 -8.16 -2.59
N ARG A 85 -6.90 -9.14 -2.75
CA ARG A 85 -6.52 -9.99 -1.62
C ARG A 85 -5.73 -9.22 -0.57
N ILE A 86 -4.85 -8.32 -1.01
CA ILE A 86 -4.10 -7.48 -0.08
C ILE A 86 -5.06 -6.64 0.76
N ILE A 87 -6.06 -6.04 0.11
CA ILE A 87 -7.05 -5.24 0.83
C ILE A 87 -7.83 -6.10 1.83
N ASP A 88 -8.39 -7.19 1.36
CA ASP A 88 -9.26 -8.02 2.20
C ASP A 88 -8.50 -8.71 3.34
N GLU A 89 -7.35 -9.30 3.05
CA GLU A 89 -6.63 -10.11 4.03
C GLU A 89 -5.70 -9.27 4.90
N HIS A 90 -5.00 -8.31 4.34
CA HIS A 90 -4.00 -7.55 5.08
C HIS A 90 -4.53 -6.20 5.56
N VAL A 91 -4.98 -5.37 4.65
CA VAL A 91 -5.36 -3.99 5.00
C VAL A 91 -6.54 -3.98 5.98
N LEU A 92 -7.53 -4.82 5.73
CA LEU A 92 -8.72 -4.91 6.60
C LEU A 92 -8.61 -6.03 7.62
N GLY A 93 -8.04 -7.15 7.22
CA GLY A 93 -7.97 -8.34 8.08
C GLY A 93 -6.76 -8.42 8.98
N GLY A 94 -5.76 -7.61 8.74
CA GLY A 94 -4.55 -7.59 9.57
C GLY A 94 -3.57 -8.72 9.33
N LYS A 95 -3.74 -9.52 8.29
CA LYS A 95 -2.89 -10.68 8.01
C LYS A 95 -2.10 -10.46 6.71
N PRO A 96 -0.81 -10.12 6.80
CA PRO A 96 0.01 -9.94 5.59
C PRO A 96 0.07 -11.20 4.74
N ILE A 97 0.16 -11.01 3.42
CA ILE A 97 0.33 -12.11 2.49
C ILE A 97 1.83 -12.26 2.23
N LEU A 98 2.50 -12.97 3.11
CA LEU A 98 3.97 -13.02 3.13
C LEU A 98 4.58 -13.62 1.86
N GLU A 99 3.88 -14.50 1.19
CA GLU A 99 4.36 -15.09 -0.06
C GLU A 99 4.54 -14.06 -1.18
N TRP A 100 3.87 -12.92 -1.08
CA TRP A 100 3.96 -11.84 -2.08
C TRP A 100 4.79 -10.67 -1.62
N ALA A 101 5.22 -10.67 -0.36
CA ALA A 101 6.02 -9.59 0.20
C ALA A 101 7.50 -9.80 -0.13
N PHE A 102 8.20 -8.70 -0.40
CA PHE A 102 9.64 -8.78 -0.62
C PHE A 102 10.45 -8.01 0.43
N TYR A 103 9.77 -7.30 1.29
CA TYR A 103 10.39 -6.64 2.42
C TYR A 103 9.40 -6.62 3.58
N PRO A 104 9.79 -6.94 4.82
CA PRO A 104 11.15 -7.33 5.21
C PRO A 104 11.58 -8.64 4.55
N VAL A 105 12.89 -8.81 4.37
CA VAL A 105 13.45 -10.02 3.75
C VAL A 105 13.31 -11.18 4.72
N ARG A 106 12.51 -12.18 4.39
CA ARG A 106 12.18 -13.28 5.30
C ARG A 106 13.40 -14.07 5.73
N ASP A 107 14.32 -14.30 4.80
CA ASP A 107 15.53 -15.06 5.12
C ASP A 107 16.37 -14.37 6.17
N ARG A 108 16.45 -13.05 6.13
CA ARG A 108 17.17 -12.28 7.14
C ARG A 108 16.50 -12.35 8.49
N ILE A 109 15.18 -12.36 8.50
CA ILE A 109 14.41 -12.48 9.74
C ILE A 109 14.64 -13.84 10.37
N ASN A 110 14.67 -14.88 9.54
CA ASN A 110 14.78 -16.26 10.02
C ASN A 110 16.20 -16.68 10.37
N THR A 111 17.20 -15.96 9.91
CA THR A 111 18.60 -16.35 10.15
C THR A 111 19.21 -15.71 11.40
N ASN A 112 18.46 -14.89 12.04
CA ASN A 112 18.89 -14.27 13.30
C ASN A 112 18.35 -15.04 14.52
#